data_9a7860b11a8a10196d6726f36c364aef
#
_entry.id   9a7860b11a8a10196d6726f36c364aef
#
_cell.length_a   1.000
_cell.length_b   1.000
_cell.length_c   1.000
_cell.angle_alpha   90.00
_cell.angle_beta   90.00
_cell.angle_gamma   90.00
#
_symmetry.space_group_name_H-M   'P 1'
#
loop_
_entity.id
_entity.type
_entity.pdbx_description
1 polymer ?
#
loop_
_entity_poly.entity_id
_entity_poly.type
_entity_poly.pdbx_seq_one_letter_code
_entity_poly.pdbx_strand_id
1 'polypeptide(L)'
;DVCSSDLVRDHDRASFESRLNRLRTLEVEINQKYGTGTVSLTITDSYSNMLEIIEQHPYVVDIAKKAISMTGLTPLSRPVRGGTDGARLSFMGLPCPNLGTGGYGFHGPYEHISVEGMQTAVSVIKNIVTIVAESDL
;
A
#
# COMPACT_ATOMS: atom_id res chain seq x y z
N ASP A 1 33.95 3.52 5.71
CA ASP A 1 32.54 3.53 6.16
C ASP A 1 31.66 2.91 5.09
N VAL A 2 30.83 1.94 5.48
CA VAL A 2 29.83 1.33 4.61
C VAL A 2 28.45 1.81 5.07
N CYS A 3 27.71 2.47 4.18
CA CYS A 3 26.32 2.86 4.41
C CYS A 3 25.41 1.93 3.61
N SER A 4 24.43 1.32 4.25
CA SER A 4 23.38 0.53 3.61
C SER A 4 22.03 1.18 3.90
N SER A 5 21.13 1.18 2.93
CA SER A 5 19.75 1.61 3.08
C SER A 5 18.83 0.43 2.76
N ASP A 6 18.13 -0.05 3.78
CA ASP A 6 17.27 -1.21 3.70
C ASP A 6 15.81 -0.83 3.97
N LEU A 7 14.88 -1.58 3.40
CA LEU A 7 13.45 -1.39 3.60
C LEU A 7 12.87 -2.55 4.41
N VAL A 8 12.30 -2.22 5.57
CA VAL A 8 11.52 -3.17 6.36
C VAL A 8 10.05 -2.99 6.03
N ARG A 9 9.39 -4.08 5.65
CA ARG A 9 7.96 -4.08 5.28
C ARG A 9 7.27 -5.29 5.87
N ASP A 10 6.06 -5.07 6.36
CA ASP A 10 5.13 -6.13 6.71
C ASP A 10 3.70 -5.61 6.59
N HIS A 11 2.73 -6.49 6.30
CA HIS A 11 1.31 -6.14 6.28
C HIS A 11 0.68 -6.22 7.67
N ASP A 12 1.28 -7.01 8.56
CA ASP A 12 0.89 -7.14 9.96
C ASP A 12 1.75 -6.23 10.84
N ARG A 13 1.11 -5.40 11.65
CA ARG A 13 1.78 -4.41 12.49
C ARG A 13 2.66 -5.04 13.56
N ALA A 14 2.21 -6.12 14.19
CA ALA A 14 2.98 -6.79 15.24
C ALA A 14 4.25 -7.43 14.68
N SER A 15 4.15 -8.05 13.51
CA SER A 15 5.29 -8.58 12.76
C SER A 15 6.26 -7.49 12.34
N PHE A 16 5.77 -6.35 11.89
CA PHE A 16 6.59 -5.18 11.53
C PHE A 16 7.39 -4.66 12.72
N GLU A 17 6.74 -4.41 13.85
CA GLU A 17 7.39 -3.95 15.09
C GLU A 17 8.42 -4.97 15.61
N SER A 18 8.11 -6.27 15.52
CA SER A 18 9.05 -7.33 15.89
C SER A 18 10.34 -7.26 15.05
N ARG A 19 10.21 -7.02 13.74
CA ARG A 19 11.38 -6.86 12.84
C ARG A 19 12.20 -5.63 13.20
N LEU A 20 11.57 -4.50 13.48
CA LEU A 20 12.26 -3.27 13.90
C LEU A 20 13.01 -3.50 15.23
N ASN A 21 12.37 -4.15 16.19
CA ASN A 21 13.00 -4.47 17.47
C ASN A 21 14.20 -5.41 17.30
N ARG A 22 14.13 -6.36 16.37
CA ARG A 22 15.27 -7.22 16.05
C ARG A 22 16.46 -6.42 15.50
N LEU A 23 16.21 -5.43 14.64
CA LEU A 23 17.28 -4.55 14.14
C LEU A 23 17.93 -3.73 15.26
N ARG A 24 17.13 -3.17 16.18
CA ARG A 24 17.64 -2.45 17.37
C ARG A 24 18.50 -3.36 18.26
N THR A 25 18.04 -4.61 18.46
CA THR A 25 18.81 -5.60 19.23
C THR A 25 20.14 -5.93 18.55
N LEU A 26 20.13 -6.11 17.22
CA LEU A 26 21.35 -6.38 16.46
C LEU A 26 22.37 -5.25 16.55
N GLU A 27 21.93 -3.98 16.50
CA GLU A 27 22.81 -2.83 16.72
C GLU A 27 23.52 -2.93 18.08
N VAL A 28 22.77 -3.23 19.14
CA VAL A 28 23.32 -3.40 20.50
C VAL A 28 24.31 -4.58 20.56
N GLU A 29 23.91 -5.74 20.06
CA GLU A 29 24.73 -6.97 20.05
C GLU A 29 26.07 -6.76 19.30
N ILE A 30 26.04 -6.10 18.14
CA ILE A 30 27.22 -5.83 17.33
C ILE A 30 28.14 -4.83 18.03
N ASN A 31 27.58 -3.75 18.56
CA ASN A 31 28.38 -2.75 19.27
C ASN A 31 28.98 -3.28 20.55
N GLN A 32 28.32 -4.20 21.26
CA GLN A 32 28.93 -4.88 22.42
C GLN A 32 30.08 -5.80 22.02
N LYS A 33 29.96 -6.50 20.88
CA LYS A 33 30.94 -7.47 20.43
C LYS A 33 32.17 -6.82 19.79
N TYR A 34 31.99 -5.77 19.01
CA TYR A 34 33.04 -5.19 18.18
C TYR A 34 33.48 -3.77 18.57
N GLY A 35 32.83 -3.20 19.59
CA GLY A 35 33.09 -1.85 20.10
C GLY A 35 31.98 -0.86 19.74
N THR A 36 31.81 0.12 20.61
CA THR A 36 30.78 1.16 20.45
C THR A 36 30.97 1.95 19.15
N GLY A 37 29.91 2.17 18.41
CA GLY A 37 29.94 2.91 17.13
C GLY A 37 30.30 2.08 15.92
N THR A 38 30.46 0.74 16.06
CA THR A 38 30.66 -0.17 14.93
C THR A 38 29.47 -0.16 13.98
N VAL A 39 28.24 -0.09 14.52
CA VAL A 39 26.99 0.07 13.77
C VAL A 39 26.19 1.21 14.37
N SER A 40 25.60 2.03 13.52
CA SER A 40 24.61 3.05 13.88
C SER A 40 23.36 2.84 13.05
N LEU A 41 22.23 2.61 13.70
CA LEU A 41 20.94 2.36 13.07
C LEU A 41 20.07 3.61 13.12
N THR A 42 19.67 4.12 11.97
CA THR A 42 18.65 5.16 11.85
C THR A 42 17.40 4.56 11.23
N ILE A 43 16.26 4.67 11.92
CA ILE A 43 14.96 4.19 11.44
C ILE A 43 14.13 5.39 11.05
N THR A 44 13.61 5.40 9.83
CA THR A 44 12.71 6.43 9.32
C THR A 44 11.43 5.79 8.82
N ASP A 45 10.29 6.23 9.36
CA ASP A 45 8.98 5.78 8.89
C ASP A 45 8.64 6.46 7.56
N SER A 46 8.26 5.64 6.55
CA SER A 46 7.86 6.14 5.23
C SER A 46 6.34 6.13 5.05
N TYR A 47 5.72 4.98 5.24
CA TYR A 47 4.26 4.82 5.17
C TYR A 47 3.77 3.75 6.14
N SER A 48 2.54 3.91 6.60
CA SER A 48 1.79 2.88 7.34
C SER A 48 0.81 2.14 6.42
N ASN A 49 0.34 0.99 6.86
CA ASN A 49 -0.69 0.25 6.12
C ASN A 49 -2.01 1.02 6.20
N MET A 50 -2.55 1.43 5.05
CA MET A 50 -3.81 2.18 4.98
C MET A 50 -5.02 1.37 5.45
N LEU A 51 -4.89 0.06 5.62
CA LEU A 51 -5.98 -0.82 6.07
C LEU A 51 -6.60 -0.31 7.37
N GLU A 52 -5.79 0.17 8.32
CA GLU A 52 -6.25 0.72 9.60
C GLU A 52 -7.28 1.86 9.43
N ILE A 53 -7.15 2.66 8.36
CA ILE A 53 -8.07 3.75 8.04
C ILE A 53 -9.24 3.24 7.20
N ILE A 54 -8.96 2.40 6.20
CA ILE A 54 -9.97 1.89 5.27
C ILE A 54 -11.01 1.03 5.99
N GLU A 55 -10.62 0.24 6.99
CA GLU A 55 -11.56 -0.56 7.81
C GLU A 55 -12.59 0.30 8.56
N GLN A 56 -12.27 1.55 8.86
CA GLN A 56 -13.19 2.51 9.48
C GLN A 56 -14.14 3.14 8.45
N HIS A 57 -13.84 2.97 7.15
CA HIS A 57 -14.58 3.55 6.03
C HIS A 57 -14.87 2.50 4.94
N PRO A 58 -15.55 1.37 5.28
CA PRO A 58 -15.73 0.24 4.36
C PRO A 58 -16.49 0.63 3.09
N TYR A 59 -17.35 1.65 3.15
CA TYR A 59 -18.15 2.12 2.04
C TYR A 59 -17.31 2.48 0.80
N VAL A 60 -16.09 3.02 0.96
CA VAL A 60 -15.23 3.37 -0.19
C VAL A 60 -14.79 2.12 -0.97
N VAL A 61 -14.58 1.01 -0.26
CA VAL A 61 -14.25 -0.28 -0.88
C VAL A 61 -15.49 -0.92 -1.50
N ASP A 62 -16.63 -0.82 -0.85
CA ASP A 62 -17.90 -1.39 -1.34
C ASP A 62 -18.36 -0.69 -2.63
N ILE A 63 -18.24 0.63 -2.71
CA ILE A 63 -18.48 1.39 -3.94
C ILE A 63 -17.55 0.91 -5.06
N ALA A 64 -16.25 0.77 -4.78
CA ALA A 64 -15.28 0.29 -5.77
C ALA A 64 -15.61 -1.13 -6.26
N LYS A 65 -15.94 -2.06 -5.34
CA LYS A 65 -16.36 -3.43 -5.69
C LYS A 65 -17.61 -3.44 -6.55
N LYS A 66 -18.62 -2.65 -6.19
CA LYS A 66 -19.86 -2.51 -6.98
C LYS A 66 -19.55 -1.99 -8.38
N ALA A 67 -18.74 -0.94 -8.49
CA ALA A 67 -18.36 -0.35 -9.77
C ALA A 67 -17.58 -1.33 -10.68
N ILE A 68 -16.70 -2.14 -10.10
CA ILE A 68 -15.98 -3.20 -10.82
C ILE A 68 -16.97 -4.27 -11.30
N SER A 69 -17.89 -4.73 -10.44
CA SER A 69 -18.88 -5.74 -10.81
C SER A 69 -19.79 -5.29 -11.96
N MET A 70 -20.08 -3.99 -12.07
CA MET A 70 -20.86 -3.42 -13.19
C MET A 70 -20.15 -3.53 -14.54
N THR A 71 -18.84 -3.77 -14.57
CA THR A 71 -18.09 -4.05 -15.81
C THR A 71 -18.06 -5.53 -16.19
N GLY A 72 -18.73 -6.39 -15.43
CA GLY A 72 -18.71 -7.84 -15.62
C GLY A 72 -17.51 -8.55 -14.99
N LEU A 73 -16.62 -7.83 -14.30
CA LEU A 73 -15.49 -8.39 -13.59
C LEU A 73 -15.84 -8.79 -12.15
N THR A 74 -15.15 -9.79 -11.64
CA THR A 74 -15.20 -10.15 -10.21
C THR A 74 -14.21 -9.29 -9.44
N PRO A 75 -14.66 -8.44 -8.49
CA PRO A 75 -13.78 -7.60 -7.71
C PRO A 75 -12.91 -8.46 -6.78
N LEU A 76 -11.63 -8.12 -6.69
CA LEU A 76 -10.66 -8.81 -5.86
C LEU A 76 -9.87 -7.78 -5.05
N SER A 77 -9.97 -7.86 -3.72
CA SER A 77 -9.13 -7.08 -2.81
C SER A 77 -7.89 -7.87 -2.45
N ARG A 78 -6.72 -7.24 -2.62
CA ARG A 78 -5.43 -7.83 -2.25
C ARG A 78 -4.55 -6.76 -1.60
N PRO A 79 -3.70 -7.14 -0.64
CA PRO A 79 -2.70 -6.22 -0.13
C PRO A 79 -1.72 -5.82 -1.23
N VAL A 80 -1.39 -4.53 -1.29
CA VAL A 80 -0.39 -3.99 -2.21
C VAL A 80 0.97 -3.97 -1.54
N ARG A 81 1.99 -4.44 -2.24
CA ARG A 81 3.37 -4.37 -1.76
C ARG A 81 3.95 -2.99 -2.12
N GLY A 82 4.28 -2.22 -1.11
CA GLY A 82 4.88 -0.89 -1.25
C GLY A 82 3.94 0.23 -0.80
N GLY A 83 4.50 1.43 -0.68
CA GLY A 83 3.72 2.63 -0.36
C GLY A 83 3.05 3.19 -1.60
N THR A 84 1.92 3.81 -1.38
CA THR A 84 1.16 4.54 -2.41
C THR A 84 0.74 5.89 -1.86
N ASP A 85 0.47 6.85 -2.73
CA ASP A 85 -0.08 8.15 -2.32
C ASP A 85 -1.42 7.99 -1.60
N GLY A 86 -2.21 6.98 -1.97
CA GLY A 86 -3.46 6.63 -1.29
C GLY A 86 -3.26 6.30 0.20
N ALA A 87 -2.17 5.63 0.57
CA ALA A 87 -1.85 5.39 1.97
C ALA A 87 -1.61 6.71 2.72
N ARG A 88 -0.81 7.60 2.14
CA ARG A 88 -0.52 8.91 2.73
C ARG A 88 -1.80 9.76 2.86
N LEU A 89 -2.62 9.82 1.82
CA LEU A 89 -3.89 10.55 1.83
C LEU A 89 -4.85 9.99 2.87
N SER A 90 -4.90 8.66 3.05
CA SER A 90 -5.75 8.03 4.05
C SER A 90 -5.40 8.49 5.46
N PHE A 91 -4.12 8.54 5.81
CA PHE A 91 -3.67 9.06 7.12
C PHE A 91 -3.82 10.58 7.27
N MET A 92 -4.03 11.31 6.18
CA MET A 92 -4.38 12.74 6.20
C MET A 92 -5.89 13.00 6.32
N GLY A 93 -6.70 11.95 6.49
CA GLY A 93 -8.16 12.06 6.66
C GLY A 93 -8.98 11.85 5.39
N LEU A 94 -8.35 11.44 4.27
CA LEU A 94 -9.03 11.07 3.03
C LEU A 94 -8.89 9.57 2.78
N PRO A 95 -9.85 8.72 3.17
CA PRO A 95 -9.81 7.29 2.91
C PRO A 95 -9.69 7.02 1.40
N CYS A 96 -8.51 6.55 0.96
CA CYS A 96 -8.15 6.49 -0.45
C CYS A 96 -7.59 5.10 -0.82
N PRO A 97 -8.47 4.08 -1.02
CA PRO A 97 -8.05 2.77 -1.48
C PRO A 97 -7.54 2.83 -2.93
N ASN A 98 -6.60 1.93 -3.26
CA ASN A 98 -6.09 1.86 -4.62
C ASN A 98 -7.04 1.07 -5.52
N LEU A 99 -7.20 1.53 -6.76
CA LEU A 99 -7.87 0.80 -7.83
C LEU A 99 -6.84 0.13 -8.74
N GLY A 100 -7.16 -1.07 -9.23
CA GLY A 100 -6.38 -1.72 -10.28
C GLY A 100 -6.52 -0.95 -11.60
N THR A 101 -5.40 -0.71 -12.27
CA THR A 101 -5.36 -0.02 -13.57
C THR A 101 -5.53 -0.98 -14.75
N GLY A 102 -5.41 -2.31 -14.53
CA GLY A 102 -5.38 -3.32 -15.59
C GLY A 102 -4.02 -3.49 -16.25
N GLY A 103 -2.94 -2.92 -15.69
CA GLY A 103 -1.58 -3.08 -16.17
C GLY A 103 -0.89 -4.33 -15.64
N TYR A 104 0.22 -4.69 -16.29
CA TYR A 104 1.04 -5.87 -16.00
C TYR A 104 2.52 -5.52 -16.03
N GLY A 105 3.34 -6.34 -15.36
CA GLY A 105 4.79 -6.23 -15.40
C GLY A 105 5.36 -4.96 -14.77
N PHE A 106 4.66 -4.37 -13.81
CA PHE A 106 5.02 -3.12 -13.14
C PHE A 106 6.47 -3.09 -12.70
N HIS A 107 7.13 -1.94 -12.92
CA HIS A 107 8.54 -1.67 -12.61
C HIS A 107 9.54 -2.53 -13.41
N GLY A 108 9.08 -3.22 -14.46
CA GLY A 108 9.91 -4.04 -15.30
C GLY A 108 10.02 -3.51 -16.73
N PRO A 109 10.99 -4.04 -17.53
CA PRO A 109 11.17 -3.60 -18.91
C PRO A 109 10.01 -4.01 -19.85
N TYR A 110 9.14 -4.89 -19.37
CA TYR A 110 7.95 -5.35 -20.10
C TYR A 110 6.65 -4.82 -19.48
N GLU A 111 6.72 -3.71 -18.76
CA GLU A 111 5.52 -3.06 -18.23
C GLU A 111 4.59 -2.66 -19.37
N HIS A 112 3.34 -3.10 -19.30
CA HIS A 112 2.36 -2.88 -20.35
C HIS A 112 0.93 -2.87 -19.81
N ILE A 113 0.01 -2.33 -20.60
CA ILE A 113 -1.43 -2.39 -20.38
C ILE A 113 -2.12 -2.61 -21.73
N SER A 114 -3.19 -3.39 -21.77
CA SER A 114 -4.01 -3.53 -22.97
C SER A 114 -4.98 -2.35 -23.11
N VAL A 115 -5.43 -2.10 -24.34
CA VAL A 115 -6.45 -1.09 -24.62
C VAL A 115 -7.75 -1.41 -23.89
N GLU A 116 -8.15 -2.67 -23.87
CA GLU A 116 -9.34 -3.16 -23.15
C GLU A 116 -9.20 -2.95 -21.64
N GLY A 117 -8.01 -3.16 -21.08
CA GLY A 117 -7.71 -2.88 -19.68
C GLY A 117 -7.88 -1.42 -19.33
N MET A 118 -7.38 -0.51 -20.18
CA MET A 118 -7.58 0.94 -20.00
C MET A 118 -9.06 1.33 -20.09
N GLN A 119 -9.79 0.82 -21.09
CA GLN A 119 -11.23 1.08 -21.25
C GLN A 119 -12.03 0.59 -20.05
N THR A 120 -11.68 -0.58 -19.53
CA THR A 120 -12.32 -1.13 -18.32
C THR A 120 -12.05 -0.26 -17.10
N ALA A 121 -10.82 0.19 -16.90
CA ALA A 121 -10.47 1.09 -15.80
C ALA A 121 -11.25 2.41 -15.87
N VAL A 122 -11.39 3.01 -17.07
CA VAL A 122 -12.23 4.19 -17.29
C VAL A 122 -13.70 3.91 -16.94
N SER A 123 -14.23 2.76 -17.34
CA SER A 123 -15.61 2.36 -17.03
C SER A 123 -15.82 2.21 -15.51
N VAL A 124 -14.87 1.61 -14.79
CA VAL A 124 -14.91 1.51 -13.33
C VAL A 124 -14.98 2.89 -12.68
N ILE A 125 -14.12 3.82 -13.10
CA ILE A 125 -14.11 5.19 -12.56
C ILE A 125 -15.46 5.89 -12.83
N LYS A 126 -16.01 5.78 -14.03
CA LYS A 126 -17.33 6.34 -14.36
C LYS A 126 -18.42 5.75 -13.48
N ASN A 127 -18.41 4.43 -13.28
CA ASN A 127 -19.39 3.76 -12.40
C ASN A 127 -19.28 4.24 -10.96
N ILE A 128 -18.07 4.46 -10.43
CA ILE A 128 -17.87 5.03 -9.08
C ILE A 128 -18.53 6.40 -8.99
N VAL A 129 -18.28 7.29 -9.95
CA VAL A 129 -18.86 8.63 -9.97
C VAL A 129 -20.39 8.55 -10.01
N THR A 130 -20.96 7.68 -10.85
CA THR A 130 -22.41 7.48 -10.94
C THR A 130 -22.98 6.98 -9.60
N ILE A 131 -22.37 5.95 -9.00
CA ILE A 131 -22.83 5.39 -7.71
C ILE A 131 -22.83 6.47 -6.63
N VAL A 132 -21.76 7.27 -6.54
CA VAL A 132 -21.66 8.35 -5.54
C VAL A 132 -22.69 9.44 -5.79
N ALA A 133 -22.90 9.83 -7.04
CA ALA A 133 -23.88 10.87 -7.41
C ALA A 133 -25.33 10.46 -7.13
N GLU A 134 -25.63 9.16 -7.17
CA GLU A 134 -26.96 8.59 -6.90
C GLU A 134 -27.15 8.16 -5.44
N SER A 135 -26.12 8.26 -4.61
CA SER A 135 -26.18 7.91 -3.19
C SER A 135 -26.39 9.14 -2.32
N ASP A 136 -27.19 9.00 -1.27
CA ASP A 136 -27.39 10.01 -0.23
C ASP A 136 -26.23 10.00 0.80
N LEU A 137 -24.98 9.95 0.32
CA LEU A 137 -23.77 9.95 1.15
C LEU A 137 -23.44 11.32 1.69
#